data_67f087dc2220f6b52cff7cb27649c9d5
#
_entry.id   67f087dc2220f6b52cff7cb27649c9d5
#
_cell.length_a   1.000
_cell.length_b   1.000
_cell.length_c   1.000
_cell.angle_alpha   90.00
_cell.angle_beta   90.00
_cell.angle_gamma   90.00
#
_symmetry.space_group_name_H-M   'P 1'
#
loop_
_entity.id
_entity.type
_entity.pdbx_description
1 polymer ?
#
loop_
_entity_poly.entity_id
_entity_poly.type
_entity_poly.pdbx_seq_one_letter_code
_entity_poly.pdbx_strand_id
1 'polypeptide(L)'
;MKKTTKLLSLAAASLLAACSNQAAPAETTQATTAQATTVQATTQAPATTATNTTVATNASEDAMGSQNAMQKEIVDVFKKEFPTLDITALEYSNGTFYEVEAMNDTNEYTYRYDKSTKTFMKVNETTSDKEEHDEEKIDLATLKQVDEMAAIAQKEFPTGVLREWSVDKDHGEVIWEFDLSVNGQQVNVKISNDTGKITEIER
;
A
#
# COMPACT_ATOMS: atom_id res chain seq x y z
N MET A 1 15.43 -13.11 -27.72
CA MET A 1 15.06 -11.77 -27.29
C MET A 1 15.30 -11.69 -25.80
N LYS A 2 16.17 -10.80 -25.35
CA LYS A 2 16.63 -10.76 -23.94
C LYS A 2 15.69 -9.87 -23.15
N LYS A 3 15.00 -10.44 -22.17
CA LYS A 3 14.14 -9.70 -21.22
C LYS A 3 15.03 -8.90 -20.28
N THR A 4 14.91 -7.60 -20.29
CA THR A 4 15.60 -6.72 -19.35
C THR A 4 14.61 -6.32 -18.26
N THR A 5 14.66 -7.05 -17.17
CA THR A 5 13.94 -6.69 -15.94
C THR A 5 14.63 -5.44 -15.36
N LYS A 6 13.96 -4.29 -15.36
CA LYS A 6 14.43 -3.10 -14.68
C LYS A 6 14.17 -3.25 -13.18
N LEU A 7 15.17 -3.78 -12.47
CA LEU A 7 15.25 -3.67 -11.00
C LEU A 7 15.64 -2.23 -10.67
N LEU A 8 14.74 -1.49 -10.08
CA LEU A 8 15.04 -0.19 -9.47
C LEU A 8 15.79 -0.46 -8.17
N SER A 9 17.13 -0.42 -8.21
CA SER A 9 17.98 -0.53 -7.04
C SER A 9 18.04 0.82 -6.33
N LEU A 10 17.32 0.95 -5.23
CA LEU A 10 17.48 2.07 -4.31
C LEU A 10 18.77 1.86 -3.51
N ALA A 11 19.83 2.59 -3.88
CA ALA A 11 21.09 2.62 -3.14
C ALA A 11 20.96 3.54 -1.93
N ALA A 12 20.77 2.96 -0.74
CA ALA A 12 20.89 3.68 0.52
C ALA A 12 22.37 3.88 0.86
N ALA A 13 22.85 5.11 0.78
CA ALA A 13 24.18 5.49 1.26
C ALA A 13 24.14 5.74 2.76
N SER A 14 24.71 4.83 3.53
CA SER A 14 24.90 4.96 4.97
C SER A 14 26.14 5.84 5.24
N LEU A 15 25.98 7.01 5.81
CA LEU A 15 27.05 7.83 6.37
C LEU A 15 27.18 7.52 7.88
N LEU A 16 28.20 6.78 8.22
CA LEU A 16 28.70 6.60 9.58
C LEU A 16 29.47 7.87 9.98
N ALA A 17 28.98 8.58 10.99
CA ALA A 17 29.79 9.54 11.73
C ALA A 17 29.98 9.02 13.17
N ALA A 18 31.19 8.55 13.45
CA ALA A 18 31.65 8.23 14.78
C ALA A 18 32.04 9.52 15.49
N CYS A 19 31.59 9.72 16.74
CA CYS A 19 32.26 10.54 17.72
C CYS A 19 32.15 9.89 19.09
N SER A 20 33.28 9.42 19.53
CA SER A 20 33.58 9.02 20.90
C SER A 20 33.59 10.24 21.84
N ASN A 21 33.04 10.15 23.04
CA ASN A 21 33.79 10.52 24.24
C ASN A 21 33.18 9.98 25.54
N GLN A 22 33.99 9.49 26.31
CA GLN A 22 34.20 8.86 27.57
C GLN A 22 33.77 9.74 28.75
N ALA A 23 33.09 9.19 29.74
CA ALA A 23 33.39 9.25 31.17
C ALA A 23 32.28 8.64 32.04
N ALA A 24 32.64 7.64 32.82
CA ALA A 24 31.98 7.20 34.06
C ALA A 24 32.82 7.85 35.23
N PRO A 25 32.49 7.66 36.53
CA PRO A 25 31.41 6.94 37.22
C PRO A 25 30.81 7.74 38.42
N ALA A 26 29.73 7.26 39.03
CA ALA A 26 29.61 7.25 40.51
C ALA A 26 28.39 6.44 40.96
N GLU A 27 28.65 5.49 41.81
CA GLU A 27 27.73 4.72 42.65
C GLU A 27 26.95 5.63 43.60
N THR A 28 25.71 5.26 43.92
CA THR A 28 25.21 5.35 45.31
C THR A 28 24.04 4.38 45.49
N THR A 29 24.29 3.42 46.31
CA THR A 29 23.39 2.50 47.02
C THR A 29 22.37 3.24 47.87
N GLN A 30 21.10 2.82 47.89
CA GLN A 30 20.40 2.61 49.15
C GLN A 30 19.14 1.75 48.98
N ALA A 31 19.03 0.85 49.92
CA ALA A 31 18.08 -0.22 50.08
C ALA A 31 16.78 0.20 50.83
N THR A 32 15.88 -0.79 50.93
CA THR A 32 14.81 -0.98 51.94
C THR A 32 13.49 -0.27 51.62
N THR A 33 12.36 -0.95 51.49
CA THR A 33 11.66 -1.73 52.52
C THR A 33 10.50 -2.52 51.88
N ALA A 34 10.37 -3.77 52.24
CA ALA A 34 9.24 -4.63 51.98
C ALA A 34 8.04 -4.25 52.88
N GLN A 35 6.86 -4.28 52.34
CA GLN A 35 5.66 -4.42 53.14
C GLN A 35 4.69 -5.37 52.48
N ALA A 36 4.54 -6.50 53.12
CA ALA A 36 3.52 -7.50 52.83
C ALA A 36 2.19 -7.10 53.45
N THR A 37 1.11 -7.24 52.72
CA THR A 37 -0.25 -7.27 53.30
C THR A 37 -1.14 -8.29 52.60
N THR A 38 -1.30 -9.35 53.20
CA THR A 38 -2.37 -10.30 53.45
C THR A 38 -3.57 -10.35 52.51
N VAL A 39 -3.73 -11.53 52.01
CA VAL A 39 -4.83 -12.36 51.48
C VAL A 39 -6.24 -11.94 51.95
N GLN A 40 -7.17 -11.89 51.00
CA GLN A 40 -8.53 -12.32 51.23
C GLN A 40 -9.09 -13.01 49.97
N ALA A 41 -9.27 -14.29 50.03
CA ALA A 41 -9.94 -15.10 49.05
C ALA A 41 -11.47 -14.86 49.15
N THR A 42 -12.08 -14.51 48.04
CA THR A 42 -13.53 -14.63 47.90
C THR A 42 -13.84 -15.48 46.69
N THR A 43 -14.34 -16.66 46.98
CA THR A 43 -14.86 -17.62 46.03
C THR A 43 -16.15 -17.06 45.40
N GLN A 44 -16.18 -16.88 44.10
CA GLN A 44 -17.42 -16.70 43.35
C GLN A 44 -17.43 -17.57 42.13
N ALA A 45 -18.49 -18.32 41.94
CA ALA A 45 -18.73 -19.34 40.93
C ALA A 45 -18.76 -18.76 39.50
N PRO A 46 -18.52 -19.58 38.46
CA PRO A 46 -18.36 -19.11 37.08
C PRO A 46 -19.70 -18.72 36.49
N ALA A 47 -19.83 -17.44 36.16
CA ALA A 47 -20.82 -16.97 35.22
C ALA A 47 -20.29 -17.24 33.80
N THR A 48 -21.00 -18.06 33.06
CA THR A 48 -20.83 -18.30 31.64
C THR A 48 -21.07 -16.98 30.89
N THR A 49 -20.03 -16.25 30.65
CA THR A 49 -20.10 -15.09 29.73
C THR A 49 -19.85 -15.63 28.32
N ALA A 50 -20.92 -15.65 27.54
CA ALA A 50 -20.82 -15.84 26.11
C ALA A 50 -19.89 -14.74 25.56
N THR A 51 -18.70 -15.12 25.18
CA THR A 51 -17.78 -14.25 24.48
C THR A 51 -18.35 -14.02 23.09
N ASN A 52 -19.06 -12.91 22.93
CA ASN A 52 -19.30 -12.35 21.60
C ASN A 52 -17.92 -12.03 21.02
N THR A 53 -17.41 -12.94 20.22
CA THR A 53 -16.32 -12.63 19.29
C THR A 53 -16.90 -11.70 18.25
N THR A 54 -16.88 -10.41 18.54
CA THR A 54 -17.05 -9.38 17.52
C THR A 54 -15.78 -9.44 16.69
N VAL A 55 -15.87 -10.18 15.61
CA VAL A 55 -14.86 -10.20 14.56
C VAL A 55 -14.63 -8.72 14.16
N ALA A 56 -13.37 -8.31 14.16
CA ALA A 56 -12.92 -7.00 13.73
C ALA A 56 -13.09 -6.87 12.21
N THR A 57 -14.33 -6.82 11.72
CA THR A 57 -14.67 -6.60 10.32
C THR A 57 -14.82 -5.13 9.97
N ASN A 58 -15.05 -4.25 10.96
CA ASN A 58 -15.46 -2.88 10.68
C ASN A 58 -14.32 -1.92 10.29
N ALA A 59 -13.06 -2.23 10.64
CA ALA A 59 -11.94 -1.37 10.27
C ALA A 59 -11.47 -1.57 8.81
N SER A 60 -11.80 -2.70 8.20
CA SER A 60 -11.43 -3.02 6.82
C SER A 60 -12.41 -2.42 5.81
N GLU A 61 -13.72 -2.47 6.10
CA GLU A 61 -14.75 -1.97 5.17
C GLU A 61 -14.74 -0.45 5.05
N ASP A 62 -14.54 0.29 6.15
CA ASP A 62 -14.45 1.75 6.13
C ASP A 62 -13.18 2.24 5.41
N ALA A 63 -12.07 1.52 5.56
CA ALA A 63 -10.82 1.83 4.86
C ALA A 63 -10.92 1.56 3.35
N MET A 64 -11.62 0.50 2.97
CA MET A 64 -11.78 0.07 1.57
C MET A 64 -12.78 0.96 0.81
N GLY A 65 -13.92 1.31 1.40
CA GLY A 65 -14.86 2.27 0.79
C GLY A 65 -14.25 3.65 0.55
N SER A 66 -13.25 4.04 1.38
CA SER A 66 -12.44 5.23 1.17
C SER A 66 -11.52 5.12 -0.05
N GLN A 67 -11.01 3.92 -0.40
CA GLN A 67 -10.12 3.73 -1.54
C GLN A 67 -10.86 3.87 -2.89
N ASN A 68 -12.09 3.35 -3.01
CA ASN A 68 -12.90 3.54 -4.21
C ASN A 68 -13.25 5.00 -4.48
N ALA A 69 -13.68 5.71 -3.43
CA ALA A 69 -13.98 7.13 -3.55
C ALA A 69 -12.72 7.92 -3.97
N MET A 70 -11.57 7.53 -3.46
CA MET A 70 -10.30 8.16 -3.77
C MET A 70 -9.84 7.82 -5.19
N GLN A 71 -9.94 6.56 -5.63
CA GLN A 71 -9.65 6.16 -7.01
C GLN A 71 -10.45 7.00 -8.00
N LYS A 72 -11.77 7.13 -7.75
CA LYS A 72 -12.64 7.94 -8.61
C LYS A 72 -12.27 9.42 -8.59
N GLU A 73 -12.03 9.99 -7.41
CA GLU A 73 -11.65 11.40 -7.27
C GLU A 73 -10.35 11.69 -8.03
N ILE A 74 -9.33 10.85 -7.88
CA ILE A 74 -8.03 10.99 -8.54
C ILE A 74 -8.20 10.99 -10.06
N VAL A 75 -8.94 10.01 -10.61
CA VAL A 75 -9.18 9.92 -12.05
C VAL A 75 -9.95 11.14 -12.56
N ASP A 76 -11.01 11.57 -11.85
CA ASP A 76 -11.83 12.71 -12.26
C ASP A 76 -11.00 14.03 -12.25
N VAL A 77 -10.21 14.25 -11.20
CA VAL A 77 -9.35 15.45 -11.08
C VAL A 77 -8.24 15.41 -12.14
N PHE A 78 -7.60 14.25 -12.33
CA PHE A 78 -6.53 14.09 -13.30
C PHE A 78 -7.01 14.38 -14.73
N LYS A 79 -8.11 13.79 -15.15
CA LYS A 79 -8.68 13.99 -16.50
C LYS A 79 -9.16 15.43 -16.73
N LYS A 80 -9.58 16.13 -15.69
CA LYS A 80 -9.93 17.54 -15.76
C LYS A 80 -8.71 18.44 -15.93
N GLU A 81 -7.62 18.13 -15.22
CA GLU A 81 -6.38 18.93 -15.24
C GLU A 81 -5.52 18.61 -16.46
N PHE A 82 -5.47 17.33 -16.84
CA PHE A 82 -4.64 16.82 -17.96
C PHE A 82 -5.50 16.04 -18.98
N PRO A 83 -6.40 16.70 -19.70
CA PRO A 83 -7.38 16.02 -20.58
C PRO A 83 -6.75 15.33 -21.79
N THR A 84 -5.49 15.66 -22.14
CA THR A 84 -4.78 15.10 -23.29
C THR A 84 -3.84 13.97 -22.93
N LEU A 85 -3.67 13.66 -21.64
CA LEU A 85 -2.84 12.54 -21.20
C LEU A 85 -3.69 11.29 -21.04
N ASP A 86 -3.17 10.16 -21.51
CA ASP A 86 -3.72 8.83 -21.24
C ASP A 86 -3.13 8.28 -19.95
N ILE A 87 -3.95 7.74 -19.05
CA ILE A 87 -3.51 7.11 -17.82
C ILE A 87 -3.00 5.71 -18.16
N THR A 88 -1.81 5.38 -17.68
CA THR A 88 -1.16 4.07 -17.84
C THR A 88 -1.12 3.27 -16.54
N ALA A 89 -1.00 3.95 -15.38
CA ALA A 89 -1.08 3.32 -14.08
C ALA A 89 -1.72 4.20 -13.01
N LEU A 90 -2.26 3.56 -11.98
CA LEU A 90 -2.68 4.19 -10.73
C LEU A 90 -2.04 3.42 -9.57
N GLU A 91 -1.53 4.14 -8.59
CA GLU A 91 -0.83 3.54 -7.46
C GLU A 91 -1.23 4.21 -6.14
N TYR A 92 -1.30 3.42 -5.08
CA TYR A 92 -1.37 3.86 -3.70
C TYR A 92 -0.25 3.22 -2.91
N SER A 93 0.71 4.02 -2.46
CA SER A 93 1.92 3.55 -1.81
C SER A 93 2.01 3.96 -0.35
N ASN A 94 2.46 3.01 0.48
CA ASN A 94 2.86 3.20 1.88
C ASN A 94 1.80 3.89 2.77
N GLY A 95 0.53 3.79 2.40
CA GLY A 95 -0.55 4.44 3.15
C GLY A 95 -0.53 5.97 3.10
N THR A 96 0.31 6.59 2.27
CA THR A 96 0.61 8.01 2.34
C THR A 96 0.22 8.81 1.11
N PHE A 97 0.49 8.31 -0.09
CA PHE A 97 0.26 9.06 -1.32
C PHE A 97 -0.32 8.20 -2.44
N TYR A 98 -0.89 8.89 -3.41
CA TYR A 98 -1.36 8.30 -4.65
C TYR A 98 -0.53 8.85 -5.80
N GLU A 99 -0.19 8.00 -6.75
CA GLU A 99 0.48 8.39 -7.98
C GLU A 99 -0.38 7.99 -9.19
N VAL A 100 -0.23 8.78 -10.24
CA VAL A 100 -0.82 8.53 -11.56
C VAL A 100 0.31 8.55 -12.55
N GLU A 101 0.48 7.45 -13.26
CA GLU A 101 1.32 7.42 -14.46
C GLU A 101 0.46 7.69 -15.68
N ALA A 102 1.00 8.45 -16.59
CA ALA A 102 0.27 8.87 -17.77
C ALA A 102 1.22 9.17 -18.92
N MET A 103 0.71 9.09 -20.12
CA MET A 103 1.51 9.33 -21.32
C MET A 103 0.79 10.17 -22.37
N ASN A 104 1.57 10.70 -23.27
CA ASN A 104 1.14 11.18 -24.57
C ASN A 104 2.02 10.55 -25.67
N ASP A 105 1.91 11.03 -26.89
CA ASP A 105 2.66 10.48 -28.04
C ASP A 105 4.21 10.52 -27.90
N THR A 106 4.76 11.27 -26.96
CA THR A 106 6.21 11.54 -26.88
C THR A 106 6.81 11.39 -25.49
N ASN A 107 6.00 11.49 -24.44
CA ASN A 107 6.49 11.53 -23.08
C ASN A 107 5.62 10.70 -22.15
N GLU A 108 6.27 10.14 -21.17
CA GLU A 108 5.68 9.49 -19.99
C GLU A 108 5.84 10.40 -18.78
N TYR A 109 4.85 10.42 -17.92
CA TYR A 109 4.76 11.31 -16.77
C TYR A 109 4.35 10.55 -15.52
N THR A 110 4.94 10.90 -14.40
CA THR A 110 4.45 10.47 -13.07
C THR A 110 3.99 11.70 -12.29
N TYR A 111 2.76 11.65 -11.79
CA TYR A 111 2.15 12.70 -10.99
C TYR A 111 1.77 12.17 -9.62
N ARG A 112 2.08 12.91 -8.57
CA ARG A 112 1.65 12.63 -7.20
C ARG A 112 0.46 13.49 -6.83
N TYR A 113 -0.59 12.86 -6.30
CA TYR A 113 -1.80 13.55 -5.85
C TYR A 113 -1.69 13.99 -4.40
N ASP A 114 -1.91 15.28 -4.14
CA ASP A 114 -2.05 15.85 -2.81
C ASP A 114 -3.54 15.89 -2.41
N LYS A 115 -3.91 15.03 -1.46
CA LYS A 115 -5.30 14.94 -0.95
C LYS A 115 -5.79 16.21 -0.27
N SER A 116 -4.89 17.03 0.28
CA SER A 116 -5.24 18.24 1.02
C SER A 116 -5.61 19.39 0.11
N THR A 117 -4.88 19.54 -0.98
CA THR A 117 -5.09 20.61 -1.97
C THR A 117 -5.91 20.15 -3.18
N LYS A 118 -6.07 18.83 -3.34
CA LYS A 118 -6.72 18.18 -4.49
C LYS A 118 -6.07 18.54 -5.82
N THR A 119 -4.74 18.58 -5.85
CA THR A 119 -3.93 18.94 -7.01
C THR A 119 -2.86 17.90 -7.25
N PHE A 120 -2.37 17.88 -8.50
CA PHE A 120 -1.26 17.05 -8.90
C PHE A 120 0.06 17.80 -8.91
N MET A 121 1.11 17.14 -8.48
CA MET A 121 2.48 17.58 -8.63
C MET A 121 3.22 16.61 -9.55
N LYS A 122 3.78 17.11 -10.66
CA LYS A 122 4.62 16.28 -11.53
C LYS A 122 5.91 15.91 -10.81
N VAL A 123 6.16 14.62 -10.67
CA VAL A 123 7.36 14.05 -10.01
C VAL A 123 8.40 13.59 -11.02
N ASN A 124 7.95 13.10 -12.18
CA ASN A 124 8.82 12.63 -13.24
C ASN A 124 8.28 12.98 -14.63
N GLU A 125 9.18 13.10 -15.59
CA GLU A 125 8.91 13.18 -17.01
C GLU A 125 10.05 12.52 -17.76
N THR A 126 9.73 11.56 -18.62
CA THR A 126 10.69 10.84 -19.46
C THR A 126 10.25 10.97 -20.90
N THR A 127 11.18 11.33 -21.79
CA THR A 127 10.92 11.27 -23.23
C THR A 127 11.05 9.83 -23.66
N SER A 128 10.00 9.31 -24.29
CA SER A 128 9.98 7.98 -24.83
C SER A 128 9.88 8.03 -26.34
N ASP A 129 10.71 7.24 -27.04
CA ASP A 129 10.56 7.08 -28.48
C ASP A 129 9.38 6.12 -28.74
N LYS A 130 8.55 6.44 -29.73
CA LYS A 130 7.31 5.68 -30.06
C LYS A 130 7.49 4.16 -30.24
N GLU A 131 8.73 3.70 -30.45
CA GLU A 131 9.06 2.28 -30.64
C GLU A 131 9.38 1.57 -29.31
N GLU A 132 9.50 2.30 -28.18
CA GLU A 132 9.87 1.77 -26.86
C GLU A 132 8.80 2.02 -25.79
N HIS A 133 7.57 2.44 -26.16
CA HIS A 133 6.48 2.52 -25.19
C HIS A 133 6.10 1.11 -24.73
N ASP A 134 6.69 0.70 -23.61
CA ASP A 134 6.29 -0.53 -22.91
C ASP A 134 4.96 -0.34 -22.17
N GLU A 135 4.56 0.92 -21.95
CA GLU A 135 3.34 1.29 -21.25
C GLU A 135 2.15 1.40 -22.22
N GLU A 136 1.03 0.87 -21.79
CA GLU A 136 -0.22 0.95 -22.52
C GLU A 136 -1.29 1.66 -21.68
N LYS A 137 -2.14 2.46 -22.35
CA LYS A 137 -3.22 3.15 -21.66
C LYS A 137 -4.26 2.18 -21.09
N ILE A 138 -4.75 2.51 -19.90
CA ILE A 138 -5.87 1.83 -19.27
C ILE A 138 -7.20 2.36 -19.84
N ASP A 139 -8.10 1.46 -20.22
CA ASP A 139 -9.48 1.83 -20.48
C ASP A 139 -10.24 2.01 -19.15
N LEU A 140 -10.38 3.26 -18.73
CA LEU A 140 -11.04 3.62 -17.48
C LEU A 140 -12.52 3.23 -17.43
N ALA A 141 -13.16 3.00 -18.59
CA ALA A 141 -14.57 2.60 -18.64
C ALA A 141 -14.76 1.13 -18.23
N THR A 142 -13.73 0.31 -18.39
CA THR A 142 -13.73 -1.12 -18.02
C THR A 142 -12.96 -1.40 -16.73
N LEU A 143 -12.28 -0.39 -16.17
CA LEU A 143 -11.52 -0.53 -14.95
C LEU A 143 -12.44 -0.81 -13.76
N LYS A 144 -12.18 -1.90 -13.07
CA LYS A 144 -12.89 -2.27 -11.85
C LYS A 144 -12.51 -1.36 -10.69
N GLN A 145 -13.29 -1.45 -9.62
CA GLN A 145 -13.02 -0.68 -8.41
C GLN A 145 -12.01 -1.40 -7.52
N VAL A 146 -11.18 -0.63 -6.85
CA VAL A 146 -10.10 -1.17 -6.02
C VAL A 146 -10.59 -2.09 -4.90
N ASP A 147 -11.76 -1.80 -4.28
CA ASP A 147 -12.30 -2.65 -3.21
C ASP A 147 -12.82 -3.99 -3.74
N GLU A 148 -13.40 -4.03 -4.94
CA GLU A 148 -13.82 -5.28 -5.60
C GLU A 148 -12.61 -6.19 -5.79
N MET A 149 -11.51 -5.64 -6.30
CA MET A 149 -10.31 -6.39 -6.59
C MET A 149 -9.54 -6.77 -5.32
N ALA A 150 -9.44 -5.84 -4.36
CA ALA A 150 -8.81 -6.10 -3.06
C ALA A 150 -9.57 -7.18 -2.26
N ALA A 151 -10.90 -7.27 -2.39
CA ALA A 151 -11.68 -8.33 -1.74
C ALA A 151 -11.30 -9.73 -2.24
N ILE A 152 -10.82 -9.87 -3.48
CA ILE A 152 -10.32 -11.14 -4.01
C ILE A 152 -9.01 -11.53 -3.31
N ALA A 153 -8.06 -10.58 -3.21
CA ALA A 153 -6.81 -10.80 -2.48
C ALA A 153 -7.05 -11.11 -0.98
N GLN A 154 -7.97 -10.38 -0.35
CA GLN A 154 -8.35 -10.58 1.06
C GLN A 154 -9.02 -11.94 1.29
N LYS A 155 -9.78 -12.46 0.34
CA LYS A 155 -10.38 -13.79 0.43
C LYS A 155 -9.33 -14.89 0.43
N GLU A 156 -8.25 -14.73 -0.33
CA GLU A 156 -7.11 -15.65 -0.35
C GLU A 156 -6.27 -15.52 0.93
N PHE A 157 -6.12 -14.28 1.45
CA PHE A 157 -5.37 -13.96 2.66
C PHE A 157 -6.24 -13.24 3.70
N PRO A 158 -7.14 -13.95 4.43
CA PRO A 158 -8.12 -13.33 5.32
C PRO A 158 -7.53 -12.54 6.49
N THR A 159 -6.28 -12.81 6.87
CA THR A 159 -5.54 -12.10 7.93
C THR A 159 -4.57 -11.05 7.37
N GLY A 160 -4.53 -10.91 6.05
CA GLY A 160 -3.67 -9.94 5.37
C GLY A 160 -4.15 -8.50 5.62
N VAL A 161 -3.21 -7.61 5.86
CA VAL A 161 -3.46 -6.18 5.96
C VAL A 161 -2.95 -5.53 4.67
N LEU A 162 -3.86 -4.93 3.90
CA LEU A 162 -3.51 -4.20 2.68
C LEU A 162 -2.58 -3.04 3.01
N ARG A 163 -1.47 -2.94 2.28
CA ARG A 163 -0.45 -1.91 2.41
C ARG A 163 -0.44 -0.99 1.21
N GLU A 164 -0.37 -1.58 0.04
CA GLU A 164 -0.23 -0.90 -1.23
C GLU A 164 -1.13 -1.55 -2.26
N TRP A 165 -1.48 -0.82 -3.28
CA TRP A 165 -2.08 -1.37 -4.48
C TRP A 165 -1.67 -0.56 -5.70
N SER A 166 -1.58 -1.23 -6.82
CA SER A 166 -1.43 -0.60 -8.12
C SER A 166 -2.33 -1.26 -9.16
N VAL A 167 -2.54 -0.58 -10.23
CA VAL A 167 -3.11 -1.12 -11.45
C VAL A 167 -2.41 -0.50 -12.65
N ASP A 168 -1.96 -1.34 -13.53
CA ASP A 168 -1.32 -0.97 -14.79
C ASP A 168 -1.80 -1.87 -15.93
N LYS A 169 -1.29 -1.63 -17.13
CA LYS A 169 -1.55 -2.50 -18.27
C LYS A 169 -0.22 -3.07 -18.78
N ASP A 170 -0.07 -4.37 -18.63
CA ASP A 170 1.09 -5.13 -19.07
C ASP A 170 0.69 -6.13 -20.17
N HIS A 171 1.38 -6.08 -21.30
CA HIS A 171 1.16 -6.97 -22.46
C HIS A 171 -0.31 -7.03 -22.93
N GLY A 172 -1.01 -5.91 -22.87
CA GLY A 172 -2.41 -5.80 -23.31
C GLY A 172 -3.43 -6.21 -22.25
N GLU A 173 -3.02 -6.67 -21.07
CA GLU A 173 -3.89 -7.06 -19.96
C GLU A 173 -3.78 -6.06 -18.81
N VAL A 174 -4.92 -5.63 -18.27
CA VAL A 174 -4.95 -4.75 -17.08
C VAL A 174 -4.83 -5.63 -15.84
N ILE A 175 -3.76 -5.40 -15.07
CA ILE A 175 -3.40 -6.18 -13.88
C ILE A 175 -3.48 -5.28 -12.65
N TRP A 176 -4.15 -5.77 -11.63
CA TRP A 176 -4.11 -5.23 -10.29
C TRP A 176 -3.06 -5.94 -9.45
N GLU A 177 -2.23 -5.18 -8.74
CA GLU A 177 -1.30 -5.72 -7.74
C GLU A 177 -1.69 -5.24 -6.35
N PHE A 178 -1.67 -6.16 -5.39
CA PHE A 178 -1.98 -5.88 -3.98
C PHE A 178 -0.87 -6.38 -3.09
N ASP A 179 -0.23 -5.46 -2.36
CA ASP A 179 0.71 -5.80 -1.32
C ASP A 179 0.00 -5.95 0.02
N LEU A 180 0.09 -7.15 0.57
CA LEU A 180 -0.50 -7.51 1.85
C LEU A 180 0.60 -7.84 2.87
N SER A 181 0.40 -7.40 4.11
CA SER A 181 1.18 -7.90 5.24
C SER A 181 0.45 -9.07 5.90
N VAL A 182 0.96 -10.29 5.74
CA VAL A 182 0.39 -11.53 6.29
C VAL A 182 1.33 -12.07 7.34
N ASN A 183 0.94 -12.01 8.62
CA ASN A 183 1.79 -12.44 9.75
C ASN A 183 3.19 -11.79 9.77
N GLY A 184 3.29 -10.53 9.30
CA GLY A 184 4.54 -9.78 9.24
C GLY A 184 5.40 -10.06 8.00
N GLN A 185 4.95 -10.91 7.09
CA GLN A 185 5.56 -11.15 5.79
C GLN A 185 4.80 -10.39 4.71
N GLN A 186 5.52 -9.88 3.73
CA GLN A 186 4.92 -9.26 2.55
C GLN A 186 4.49 -10.34 1.58
N VAL A 187 3.30 -10.19 1.03
CA VAL A 187 2.73 -11.05 -0.02
C VAL A 187 2.19 -10.12 -1.10
N ASN A 188 2.67 -10.30 -2.33
CA ASN A 188 2.13 -9.63 -3.50
C ASN A 188 1.14 -10.55 -4.22
N VAL A 189 -0.02 -10.01 -4.61
CA VAL A 189 -1.08 -10.74 -5.30
C VAL A 189 -1.47 -9.99 -6.56
N LYS A 190 -1.25 -10.63 -7.72
CA LYS A 190 -1.67 -10.08 -9.02
C LYS A 190 -3.01 -10.65 -9.45
N ILE A 191 -3.89 -9.78 -9.92
CA ILE A 191 -5.26 -10.13 -10.29
C ILE A 191 -5.60 -9.50 -11.64
N SER A 192 -6.07 -10.31 -12.58
CA SER A 192 -6.56 -9.83 -13.86
C SER A 192 -7.84 -8.98 -13.68
N ASN A 193 -7.84 -7.76 -14.19
CA ASN A 193 -9.01 -6.88 -14.16
C ASN A 193 -10.21 -7.51 -14.86
N ASP A 194 -9.98 -8.13 -16.01
CA ASP A 194 -11.07 -8.63 -16.85
C ASP A 194 -11.77 -9.83 -16.22
N THR A 195 -10.98 -10.77 -15.69
CA THR A 195 -11.51 -12.04 -15.19
C THR A 195 -11.75 -12.08 -13.69
N GLY A 196 -11.12 -11.18 -12.92
CA GLY A 196 -11.09 -11.22 -11.46
C GLY A 196 -10.36 -12.45 -10.91
N LYS A 197 -9.48 -13.07 -11.68
CA LYS A 197 -8.70 -14.24 -11.25
C LYS A 197 -7.33 -13.81 -10.77
N ILE A 198 -6.87 -14.43 -9.69
CA ILE A 198 -5.47 -14.33 -9.27
C ILE A 198 -4.62 -14.98 -10.35
N THR A 199 -3.66 -14.23 -10.88
CA THR A 199 -2.70 -14.69 -11.90
C THR A 199 -1.37 -15.06 -11.31
N GLU A 200 -0.97 -14.40 -10.20
CA GLU A 200 0.30 -14.62 -9.53
C GLU A 200 0.21 -14.34 -8.02
N ILE A 201 1.01 -15.05 -7.23
CA ILE A 201 1.24 -14.78 -5.81
C ILE A 201 2.74 -14.89 -5.54
N GLU A 202 3.34 -13.80 -5.06
CA GLU A 202 4.75 -13.75 -4.63
C GLU A 202 4.84 -13.62 -3.09
N ARG A 203 5.89 -14.24 -2.47
CA ARG A 203 6.13 -14.26 -1.02
C ARG A 203 7.60 -14.05 -0.70
#